data_dd7ef8a3f6c893b757fc339beffba4e3
#
_entry.id   dd7ef8a3f6c893b757fc339beffba4e3
#
_cell.length_a   1.000
_cell.length_b   1.000
_cell.length_c   1.000
_cell.angle_alpha   90.00
_cell.angle_beta   90.00
_cell.angle_gamma   90.00
#
_symmetry.space_group_name_H-M   'P 1'
#
loop_
_entity.id
_entity.type
_entity.pdbx_description
1 polymer ?
#
loop_
_entity_poly.entity_id
_entity_poly.type
_entity_poly.pdbx_seq_one_letter_code
_entity_poly.pdbx_strand_id
1 'polypeptide(L)'
;PPPPPPPPPPPPPFFFHAQPGNPDPLWSRGLGDVYKRQAFGIVSDLLSVHSRKTIFGYRMMVWAIVGIGALSFFVWAHHMYVSGMNPWFGFFFATTTLIIAVPTAIKVYNWILTLWRGNIQLSLPMLFSLGFIVTFLNGGLTGLFLGNVTVDVPLSDTYFVVAHFHMVMGIAPILVIFGAIYHWYPLITGRMMNETLGKIHFWITFIGSYAIYFPMHYQGFVGVPRRYFEIYDSPYIDTSTLLLNKFITIAVLIVGAAQLVFLYNLITSARLGKKSEKNPWKANSLEWQTPQMPPEHGNWGKELPKVYRWPYDFSVPGAKEDYIPQNQPPSEIIGAKVEKT
;
A
#
# COMPACT_ATOMS: atom_id res chain seq x y z
N PRO A 1 59.41 3.30 -18.95
CA PRO A 1 58.03 2.89 -19.11
C PRO A 1 57.10 3.99 -18.59
N PRO A 2 55.97 4.30 -19.25
CA PRO A 2 55.05 5.30 -18.76
C PRO A 2 54.46 4.83 -17.41
N PRO A 3 54.12 5.75 -16.50
CA PRO A 3 53.51 5.38 -15.23
C PRO A 3 52.18 4.64 -15.46
N PRO A 4 51.82 3.69 -14.59
CA PRO A 4 50.56 2.97 -14.73
C PRO A 4 49.38 3.95 -14.69
N PRO A 5 48.31 3.70 -15.44
CA PRO A 5 47.13 4.55 -15.43
C PRO A 5 46.56 4.65 -14.00
N PRO A 6 46.01 5.79 -13.60
CA PRO A 6 45.36 5.90 -12.28
C PRO A 6 44.25 4.86 -12.12
N PRO A 7 44.02 4.36 -10.91
CA PRO A 7 42.96 3.43 -10.63
C PRO A 7 41.61 4.07 -11.06
N PRO A 8 40.66 3.27 -11.56
CA PRO A 8 39.32 3.76 -11.91
C PRO A 8 38.69 4.43 -10.68
N PRO A 9 37.92 5.51 -10.87
CA PRO A 9 37.22 6.14 -9.76
C PRO A 9 36.36 5.12 -9.05
N PRO A 10 36.20 5.20 -7.71
CA PRO A 10 35.31 4.33 -7.00
C PRO A 10 33.92 4.44 -7.62
N PRO A 11 33.16 3.34 -7.73
CA PRO A 11 31.80 3.38 -8.22
C PRO A 11 31.02 4.42 -7.41
N PRO A 12 30.14 5.21 -8.05
CA PRO A 12 29.35 6.19 -7.33
C PRO A 12 28.66 5.48 -6.16
N PRO A 13 28.61 6.10 -4.97
CA PRO A 13 27.92 5.51 -3.85
C PRO A 13 26.50 5.22 -4.32
N PHE A 14 26.13 3.95 -4.30
CA PHE A 14 24.76 3.55 -4.58
C PHE A 14 23.88 4.29 -3.57
N PHE A 15 23.07 5.23 -4.04
CA PHE A 15 22.10 5.99 -3.25
C PHE A 15 21.07 5.10 -2.57
N PHE A 16 21.19 3.82 -2.74
CA PHE A 16 20.38 2.75 -2.15
C PHE A 16 21.25 1.81 -1.32
N HIS A 17 22.07 2.36 -0.43
CA HIS A 17 22.50 1.55 0.69
C HIS A 17 21.24 1.09 1.40
N ALA A 18 21.09 -0.22 1.49
CA ALA A 18 20.03 -0.85 2.23
C ALA A 18 19.93 -0.21 3.61
N GLN A 19 19.02 0.74 3.73
CA GLN A 19 18.44 1.00 5.03
C GLN A 19 17.82 -0.33 5.46
N PRO A 20 17.88 -0.71 6.74
CA PRO A 20 17.21 -1.90 7.21
C PRO A 20 15.74 -1.83 6.79
N GLY A 21 15.36 -2.59 5.76
CA GLY A 21 14.04 -2.57 5.16
C GLY A 21 13.96 -2.36 3.65
N ASN A 22 15.07 -2.09 2.95
CA ASN A 22 15.08 -2.03 1.49
C ASN A 22 15.96 -3.17 0.91
N PRO A 23 15.42 -4.38 0.73
CA PRO A 23 16.21 -5.55 0.37
C PRO A 23 16.43 -5.75 -1.12
N ASP A 24 15.80 -4.95 -2.00
CA ASP A 24 15.83 -5.25 -3.43
C ASP A 24 16.73 -4.30 -4.20
N PRO A 25 17.82 -4.80 -4.84
CA PRO A 25 18.54 -4.03 -5.82
C PRO A 25 17.64 -3.70 -7.01
N LEU A 26 17.83 -2.53 -7.61
CA LEU A 26 17.03 -1.98 -8.72
C LEU A 26 16.87 -2.92 -9.94
N TRP A 27 17.74 -3.91 -10.08
CA TRP A 27 17.70 -4.93 -11.12
C TRP A 27 16.89 -6.17 -10.76
N SER A 28 16.53 -6.37 -9.48
CA SER A 28 15.62 -7.43 -9.07
C SER A 28 14.18 -6.96 -9.24
N ARG A 29 13.68 -7.09 -10.44
CA ARG A 29 12.26 -7.07 -10.76
C ARG A 29 11.37 -6.12 -10.01
N GLY A 30 11.17 -5.12 -10.68
CA GLY A 30 9.89 -4.46 -10.61
C GLY A 30 9.72 -3.61 -9.38
N LEU A 31 9.94 -2.34 -9.63
CA LEU A 31 9.39 -1.26 -8.84
C LEU A 31 8.00 -1.65 -8.25
N GLY A 32 7.20 -2.44 -8.96
CA GLY A 32 5.89 -2.92 -8.49
C GLY A 32 5.92 -3.75 -7.21
N ASP A 33 6.90 -4.64 -7.03
CA ASP A 33 7.01 -5.44 -5.80
C ASP A 33 7.53 -4.61 -4.64
N VAL A 34 8.42 -3.65 -4.91
CA VAL A 34 8.90 -2.69 -3.90
C VAL A 34 7.75 -1.82 -3.41
N TYR A 35 6.96 -1.24 -4.30
CA TYR A 35 5.79 -0.42 -3.93
C TYR A 35 4.76 -1.20 -3.12
N LYS A 36 4.48 -2.45 -3.48
CA LYS A 36 3.55 -3.30 -2.72
C LYS A 36 4.03 -3.52 -1.30
N ARG A 37 5.32 -3.83 -1.11
CA ARG A 37 5.86 -4.09 0.23
C ARG A 37 5.90 -2.84 1.08
N GLN A 38 6.24 -1.69 0.50
CA GLN A 38 6.15 -0.40 1.16
C GLN A 38 4.71 -0.07 1.55
N ALA A 39 3.75 -0.25 0.63
CA ALA A 39 2.33 -0.07 0.92
C ALA A 39 1.85 -0.98 2.06
N PHE A 40 2.33 -2.21 2.16
CA PHE A 40 2.01 -3.12 3.25
C PHE A 40 2.51 -2.65 4.63
N GLY A 41 3.70 -2.05 4.67
CA GLY A 41 4.23 -1.43 5.89
C GLY A 41 3.39 -0.22 6.30
N ILE A 42 3.20 0.70 5.36
CA ILE A 42 2.43 1.94 5.59
C ILE A 42 0.99 1.63 6.05
N VAL A 43 0.27 0.75 5.36
CA VAL A 43 -1.10 0.42 5.74
C VAL A 43 -1.17 -0.23 7.11
N SER A 44 -0.18 -1.05 7.49
CA SER A 44 -0.14 -1.66 8.81
C SER A 44 0.02 -0.61 9.91
N ASP A 45 0.86 0.40 9.68
CA ASP A 45 1.04 1.52 10.59
C ASP A 45 -0.24 2.37 10.70
N LEU A 46 -0.78 2.81 9.56
CA LEU A 46 -2.01 3.61 9.52
C LEU A 46 -3.19 2.89 10.20
N LEU A 47 -3.37 1.60 9.94
CA LEU A 47 -4.44 0.82 10.57
C LEU A 47 -4.28 0.74 12.08
N SER A 48 -3.07 0.52 12.59
CA SER A 48 -2.82 0.47 14.03
C SER A 48 -3.12 1.82 14.69
N VAL A 49 -2.59 2.91 14.14
CA VAL A 49 -2.80 4.25 14.68
C VAL A 49 -4.29 4.64 14.67
N HIS A 50 -4.97 4.45 13.54
CA HIS A 50 -6.36 4.91 13.38
C HIS A 50 -7.42 3.91 13.84
N SER A 51 -7.06 2.66 14.18
CA SER A 51 -7.93 1.74 14.90
C SER A 51 -7.69 1.71 16.41
N ARG A 52 -6.68 2.43 16.87
CA ARG A 52 -6.29 2.45 18.30
C ARG A 52 -6.02 1.06 18.84
N LYS A 53 -5.37 0.24 18.03
CA LYS A 53 -5.15 -1.15 18.38
C LYS A 53 -3.80 -1.65 17.88
N THR A 54 -3.18 -2.47 18.68
CA THR A 54 -1.96 -3.20 18.33
C THR A 54 -2.20 -4.05 17.08
N ILE A 55 -1.22 -4.09 16.18
CA ILE A 55 -1.30 -4.93 14.98
C ILE A 55 -1.47 -6.39 15.39
N PHE A 56 -2.57 -6.99 14.93
CA PHE A 56 -2.85 -8.39 15.19
C PHE A 56 -1.83 -9.29 14.46
N GLY A 57 -1.27 -10.25 15.19
CA GLY A 57 -0.38 -11.25 14.62
C GLY A 57 0.89 -10.68 13.97
N TYR A 58 1.54 -9.67 14.57
CA TYR A 58 2.71 -8.99 14.01
C TYR A 58 3.78 -9.95 13.48
N ARG A 59 4.14 -10.99 14.25
CA ARG A 59 5.14 -11.99 13.79
C ARG A 59 4.69 -12.72 12.54
N MET A 60 3.41 -13.09 12.46
CA MET A 60 2.84 -13.73 11.27
C MET A 60 2.80 -12.76 10.07
N MET A 61 2.51 -11.46 10.31
CA MET A 61 2.60 -10.42 9.29
C MET A 61 4.00 -10.33 8.69
N VAL A 62 5.03 -10.29 9.54
CA VAL A 62 6.44 -10.23 9.10
C VAL A 62 6.80 -11.46 8.27
N TRP A 63 6.51 -12.67 8.78
CA TRP A 63 6.79 -13.89 8.04
C TRP A 63 6.00 -14.03 6.75
N ALA A 64 4.78 -13.53 6.71
CA ALA A 64 4.00 -13.48 5.47
C ALA A 64 4.64 -12.55 4.43
N ILE A 65 5.16 -11.39 4.84
CA ILE A 65 5.87 -10.48 3.94
C ILE A 65 7.15 -11.12 3.40
N VAL A 66 7.93 -11.77 4.27
CA VAL A 66 9.15 -12.51 3.88
C VAL A 66 8.80 -13.65 2.93
N GLY A 67 7.75 -14.42 3.25
CA GLY A 67 7.28 -15.53 2.43
C GLY A 67 6.85 -15.10 1.03
N ILE A 68 6.09 -14.01 0.92
CA ILE A 68 5.73 -13.42 -0.38
C ILE A 68 7.00 -13.02 -1.15
N GLY A 69 7.96 -12.38 -0.46
CA GLY A 69 9.23 -12.00 -1.07
C GLY A 69 9.98 -13.19 -1.65
N ALA A 70 10.14 -14.26 -0.87
CA ALA A 70 10.82 -15.46 -1.31
C ALA A 70 10.09 -16.17 -2.47
N LEU A 71 8.77 -16.36 -2.35
CA LEU A 71 7.96 -17.01 -3.39
C LEU A 71 7.92 -16.23 -4.69
N SER A 72 8.03 -14.91 -4.66
CA SER A 72 8.01 -14.06 -5.86
C SER A 72 9.10 -14.44 -6.88
N PHE A 73 10.21 -15.05 -6.45
CA PHE A 73 11.24 -15.52 -7.37
C PHE A 73 10.82 -16.74 -8.18
N PHE A 74 9.85 -17.52 -7.70
CA PHE A 74 9.44 -18.78 -8.30
C PHE A 74 8.11 -18.70 -9.06
N VAL A 75 7.53 -17.52 -9.25
CA VAL A 75 6.20 -17.38 -9.86
C VAL A 75 6.20 -16.64 -11.19
N TRP A 76 7.28 -16.00 -11.59
CA TRP A 76 7.33 -15.06 -12.71
C TRP A 76 6.83 -15.61 -14.06
N ALA A 77 7.01 -16.90 -14.32
CA ALA A 77 6.63 -17.47 -15.59
C ALA A 77 5.13 -17.81 -15.72
N HIS A 78 4.30 -17.46 -14.70
CA HIS A 78 2.85 -17.52 -14.84
C HIS A 78 2.32 -16.54 -15.93
N HIS A 79 3.11 -15.59 -16.39
CA HIS A 79 2.78 -14.72 -17.52
C HIS A 79 3.11 -15.35 -18.88
N MET A 80 3.56 -16.58 -18.90
CA MET A 80 4.11 -17.25 -20.10
C MET A 80 3.40 -18.57 -20.43
N TYR A 81 2.25 -18.85 -19.83
CA TYR A 81 1.53 -20.12 -20.06
C TYR A 81 1.19 -20.37 -21.52
N VAL A 82 0.85 -19.31 -22.27
CA VAL A 82 0.49 -19.39 -23.69
C VAL A 82 1.67 -19.20 -24.65
N SER A 83 2.89 -19.10 -24.15
CA SER A 83 4.10 -18.91 -24.97
C SER A 83 4.76 -20.22 -25.47
N GLY A 84 4.05 -21.35 -25.40
CA GLY A 84 4.60 -22.66 -25.75
C GLY A 84 5.38 -23.32 -24.61
N MET A 85 5.10 -22.97 -23.36
CA MET A 85 5.74 -23.58 -22.19
C MET A 85 5.44 -25.06 -22.08
N ASN A 86 6.46 -25.85 -21.67
CA ASN A 86 6.26 -27.25 -21.33
C ASN A 86 5.23 -27.41 -20.21
N PRO A 87 4.25 -28.34 -20.32
CA PRO A 87 3.18 -28.52 -19.34
C PRO A 87 3.65 -28.71 -17.90
N TRP A 88 4.78 -29.37 -17.69
CA TRP A 88 5.36 -29.54 -16.34
C TRP A 88 5.78 -28.21 -15.70
N PHE A 89 6.38 -27.32 -16.48
CA PHE A 89 6.70 -25.98 -16.00
C PHE A 89 5.43 -25.15 -15.78
N GLY A 90 4.43 -25.29 -16.64
CA GLY A 90 3.12 -24.66 -16.44
C GLY A 90 2.51 -25.09 -15.11
N PHE A 91 2.49 -26.38 -14.79
CA PHE A 91 2.02 -26.91 -13.52
C PHE A 91 2.85 -26.37 -12.33
N PHE A 92 4.19 -26.39 -12.45
CA PHE A 92 5.07 -25.87 -11.40
C PHE A 92 4.80 -24.39 -11.11
N PHE A 93 4.75 -23.54 -12.12
CA PHE A 93 4.52 -22.10 -11.93
C PHE A 93 3.09 -21.79 -11.48
N ALA A 94 2.10 -22.56 -11.88
CA ALA A 94 0.74 -22.43 -11.36
C ALA A 94 0.69 -22.78 -9.86
N THR A 95 1.31 -23.89 -9.47
CA THR A 95 1.34 -24.33 -8.08
C THR A 95 2.04 -23.29 -7.18
N THR A 96 3.22 -22.83 -7.58
CA THR A 96 3.97 -21.82 -6.81
C THR A 96 3.21 -20.48 -6.75
N THR A 97 2.54 -20.10 -7.82
CA THR A 97 1.70 -18.89 -7.87
C THR A 97 0.50 -18.99 -6.94
N LEU A 98 -0.18 -20.14 -6.89
CA LEU A 98 -1.31 -20.33 -5.99
C LEU A 98 -0.85 -20.41 -4.50
N ILE A 99 0.33 -20.94 -4.22
CA ILE A 99 0.89 -20.97 -2.87
C ILE A 99 1.10 -19.55 -2.31
N ILE A 100 1.43 -18.56 -3.14
CA ILE A 100 1.62 -17.17 -2.69
C ILE A 100 0.33 -16.54 -2.15
N ALA A 101 -0.84 -17.11 -2.49
CA ALA A 101 -2.12 -16.67 -1.96
C ALA A 101 -2.22 -16.90 -0.44
N VAL A 102 -1.54 -17.93 0.09
CA VAL A 102 -1.59 -18.26 1.53
C VAL A 102 -0.99 -17.12 2.39
N PRO A 103 0.29 -16.72 2.22
CA PRO A 103 0.83 -15.62 3.00
C PRO A 103 0.12 -14.28 2.70
N THR A 104 -0.43 -14.11 1.50
CA THR A 104 -1.23 -12.93 1.17
C THR A 104 -2.54 -12.90 1.96
N ALA A 105 -3.23 -14.02 2.06
CA ALA A 105 -4.45 -14.16 2.87
C ALA A 105 -4.16 -13.90 4.35
N ILE A 106 -3.07 -14.44 4.91
CA ILE A 106 -2.65 -14.18 6.30
C ILE A 106 -2.54 -12.69 6.56
N LYS A 107 -1.97 -11.91 5.64
CA LYS A 107 -1.86 -10.45 5.79
C LYS A 107 -3.22 -9.77 5.81
N VAL A 108 -4.09 -10.10 4.87
CA VAL A 108 -5.44 -9.53 4.80
C VAL A 108 -6.22 -9.85 6.08
N TYR A 109 -6.15 -11.09 6.57
CA TYR A 109 -6.74 -11.46 7.86
C TYR A 109 -6.18 -10.66 9.02
N ASN A 110 -4.86 -10.46 9.08
CA ASN A 110 -4.24 -9.70 10.15
C ASN A 110 -4.68 -8.22 10.14
N TRP A 111 -4.86 -7.61 8.96
CA TRP A 111 -5.41 -6.25 8.85
C TRP A 111 -6.87 -6.19 9.30
N ILE A 112 -7.71 -7.13 8.87
CA ILE A 112 -9.12 -7.21 9.28
C ILE A 112 -9.22 -7.45 10.80
N LEU A 113 -8.40 -8.34 11.35
CA LEU A 113 -8.39 -8.63 12.79
C LEU A 113 -7.77 -7.49 13.61
N THR A 114 -6.92 -6.65 13.03
CA THR A 114 -6.48 -5.40 13.65
C THR A 114 -7.64 -4.42 13.77
N LEU A 115 -8.51 -4.34 12.76
CA LEU A 115 -9.72 -3.53 12.80
C LEU A 115 -10.79 -4.08 13.75
N TRP A 116 -10.86 -5.40 13.89
CA TRP A 116 -11.87 -6.07 14.71
C TRP A 116 -11.80 -5.65 16.17
N ARG A 117 -12.89 -5.09 16.71
CA ARG A 117 -12.97 -4.53 18.07
C ARG A 117 -11.96 -3.40 18.35
N GLY A 118 -11.47 -2.72 17.32
CA GLY A 118 -10.69 -1.50 17.46
C GLY A 118 -11.60 -0.27 17.65
N ASN A 119 -11.05 0.78 18.23
CA ASN A 119 -11.69 2.10 18.28
C ASN A 119 -11.38 2.86 16.99
N ILE A 120 -12.15 2.54 15.93
CA ILE A 120 -11.87 3.00 14.56
C ILE A 120 -12.18 4.50 14.43
N GLN A 121 -11.14 5.26 14.11
CA GLN A 121 -11.24 6.68 13.76
C GLN A 121 -11.32 6.82 12.24
N LEU A 122 -12.50 7.20 11.71
CA LEU A 122 -12.72 7.36 10.25
C LEU A 122 -12.10 8.67 9.71
N SER A 123 -10.81 8.85 9.98
CA SER A 123 -9.99 9.90 9.40
C SER A 123 -9.69 9.62 7.92
N LEU A 124 -9.18 10.62 7.18
CA LEU A 124 -8.78 10.40 5.78
C LEU A 124 -7.75 9.29 5.60
N PRO A 125 -6.65 9.21 6.40
CA PRO A 125 -5.72 8.10 6.31
C PRO A 125 -6.40 6.73 6.50
N MET A 126 -7.37 6.63 7.42
CA MET A 126 -8.13 5.40 7.63
C MET A 126 -9.01 5.04 6.43
N LEU A 127 -9.73 6.01 5.85
CA LEU A 127 -10.55 5.78 4.66
C LEU A 127 -9.71 5.23 3.51
N PHE A 128 -8.55 5.82 3.24
CA PHE A 128 -7.63 5.34 2.22
C PHE A 128 -7.08 3.94 2.54
N SER A 129 -6.80 3.64 3.80
CA SER A 129 -6.35 2.31 4.23
C SER A 129 -7.43 1.25 4.06
N LEU A 130 -8.69 1.58 4.38
CA LEU A 130 -9.83 0.69 4.12
C LEU A 130 -10.05 0.48 2.62
N GLY A 131 -9.97 1.56 1.83
CA GLY A 131 -10.02 1.49 0.37
C GLY A 131 -8.94 0.58 -0.20
N PHE A 132 -7.72 0.64 0.33
CA PHE A 132 -6.65 -0.29 -0.02
C PHE A 132 -7.03 -1.74 0.27
N ILE A 133 -7.48 -2.07 1.50
CA ILE A 133 -7.80 -3.45 1.88
C ILE A 133 -8.84 -4.04 0.93
N VAL A 134 -9.92 -3.29 0.67
CA VAL A 134 -11.01 -3.75 -0.20
C VAL A 134 -10.52 -3.94 -1.63
N THR A 135 -9.75 -2.98 -2.18
CA THR A 135 -9.23 -3.04 -3.55
C THR A 135 -8.19 -4.15 -3.71
N PHE A 136 -7.29 -4.29 -2.74
CA PHE A 136 -6.28 -5.33 -2.74
C PHE A 136 -6.87 -6.73 -2.62
N LEU A 137 -7.91 -6.90 -1.79
CA LEU A 137 -8.64 -8.17 -1.66
C LEU A 137 -9.32 -8.55 -2.97
N ASN A 138 -10.08 -7.64 -3.58
CA ASN A 138 -10.77 -7.90 -4.83
C ASN A 138 -9.78 -8.21 -5.98
N GLY A 139 -8.72 -7.41 -6.10
CA GLY A 139 -7.67 -7.68 -7.08
C GLY A 139 -6.93 -9.00 -6.82
N GLY A 140 -6.69 -9.34 -5.55
CA GLY A 140 -6.06 -10.60 -5.16
C GLY A 140 -6.90 -11.83 -5.51
N LEU A 141 -8.23 -11.76 -5.34
CA LEU A 141 -9.14 -12.83 -5.72
C LEU A 141 -9.12 -13.09 -7.23
N THR A 142 -9.05 -12.04 -8.05
CA THR A 142 -8.95 -12.21 -9.52
C THR A 142 -7.60 -12.83 -9.93
N GLY A 143 -6.56 -12.72 -9.10
CA GLY A 143 -5.28 -13.39 -9.30
C GLY A 143 -5.34 -14.91 -9.22
N LEU A 144 -6.31 -15.48 -8.52
CA LEU A 144 -6.51 -16.93 -8.47
C LEU A 144 -6.94 -17.48 -9.86
N PHE A 145 -7.69 -16.71 -10.62
CA PHE A 145 -8.06 -17.05 -11.99
C PHE A 145 -6.81 -17.09 -12.90
N LEU A 146 -5.99 -16.06 -12.85
CA LEU A 146 -4.79 -15.96 -13.69
C LEU A 146 -3.64 -16.87 -13.21
N GLY A 147 -3.64 -17.26 -11.93
CA GLY A 147 -2.67 -18.21 -11.38
C GLY A 147 -2.92 -19.65 -11.81
N ASN A 148 -4.12 -19.99 -12.25
CA ASN A 148 -4.48 -21.32 -12.73
C ASN A 148 -4.29 -21.39 -14.24
N VAL A 149 -3.40 -22.28 -14.72
CA VAL A 149 -3.07 -22.44 -16.15
C VAL A 149 -4.32 -22.60 -17.02
N THR A 150 -5.24 -23.49 -16.63
CA THR A 150 -6.44 -23.80 -17.44
C THR A 150 -7.35 -22.59 -17.59
N VAL A 151 -7.46 -21.78 -16.55
CA VAL A 151 -8.31 -20.58 -16.55
C VAL A 151 -7.58 -19.40 -17.18
N ASP A 152 -6.24 -19.32 -17.06
CA ASP A 152 -5.46 -18.25 -17.65
C ASP A 152 -5.38 -18.32 -19.17
N VAL A 153 -5.35 -19.51 -19.75
CA VAL A 153 -5.24 -19.67 -21.22
C VAL A 153 -6.24 -18.80 -21.99
N PRO A 154 -7.55 -18.79 -21.71
CA PRO A 154 -8.48 -17.88 -22.38
C PRO A 154 -8.42 -16.43 -21.89
N LEU A 155 -7.88 -16.15 -20.72
CA LEU A 155 -7.80 -14.80 -20.12
C LEU A 155 -6.46 -14.12 -20.39
N SER A 156 -5.44 -14.87 -20.76
CA SER A 156 -4.11 -14.34 -21.03
C SER A 156 -4.15 -13.30 -22.15
N ASP A 157 -3.42 -12.19 -21.95
CA ASP A 157 -3.38 -11.05 -22.87
C ASP A 157 -4.74 -10.37 -23.17
N THR A 158 -5.73 -10.54 -22.29
CA THR A 158 -7.01 -9.82 -22.34
C THR A 158 -7.05 -8.65 -21.35
N TYR A 159 -8.13 -7.85 -21.39
CA TYR A 159 -8.41 -6.80 -20.43
C TYR A 159 -8.61 -7.32 -19.00
N PHE A 160 -8.88 -8.60 -18.79
CA PHE A 160 -8.93 -9.20 -17.46
C PHE A 160 -7.58 -9.08 -16.71
N VAL A 161 -6.49 -9.35 -17.43
CA VAL A 161 -5.13 -9.19 -16.88
C VAL A 161 -4.87 -7.73 -16.51
N VAL A 162 -5.30 -6.79 -17.37
CA VAL A 162 -5.13 -5.35 -17.13
C VAL A 162 -5.88 -4.93 -15.87
N ALA A 163 -7.13 -5.33 -15.73
CA ALA A 163 -7.94 -5.03 -14.55
C ALA A 163 -7.33 -5.60 -13.28
N HIS A 164 -6.91 -6.88 -13.31
CA HIS A 164 -6.27 -7.54 -12.18
C HIS A 164 -5.07 -6.77 -11.65
N PHE A 165 -4.06 -6.55 -12.49
CA PHE A 165 -2.83 -5.93 -11.99
C PHE A 165 -3.01 -4.46 -11.61
N HIS A 166 -3.94 -3.73 -12.25
CA HIS A 166 -4.24 -2.37 -11.83
C HIS A 166 -4.92 -2.33 -10.46
N MET A 167 -5.79 -3.27 -10.12
CA MET A 167 -6.36 -3.32 -8.77
C MET A 167 -5.32 -3.68 -7.71
N VAL A 168 -4.40 -4.60 -8.00
CA VAL A 168 -3.40 -5.08 -7.03
C VAL A 168 -2.18 -4.17 -6.94
N MET A 169 -1.66 -3.69 -8.08
CA MET A 169 -0.39 -2.95 -8.17
C MET A 169 -0.57 -1.48 -8.48
N GLY A 170 -1.63 -1.11 -9.19
CA GLY A 170 -1.93 0.27 -9.53
C GLY A 170 -2.63 0.98 -8.37
N ILE A 171 -3.95 0.80 -8.29
CA ILE A 171 -4.80 1.60 -7.41
C ILE A 171 -4.59 1.28 -5.92
N ALA A 172 -4.46 0.01 -5.54
CA ALA A 172 -4.30 -0.31 -4.12
C ALA A 172 -3.10 0.41 -3.48
N PRO A 173 -1.86 0.32 -3.99
CA PRO A 173 -0.74 1.07 -3.43
C PRO A 173 -0.91 2.59 -3.51
N ILE A 174 -1.52 3.11 -4.58
CA ILE A 174 -1.78 4.55 -4.72
C ILE A 174 -2.70 5.05 -3.61
N LEU A 175 -3.76 4.31 -3.25
CA LEU A 175 -4.62 4.66 -2.13
C LEU A 175 -3.84 4.76 -0.83
N VAL A 176 -2.92 3.82 -0.57
CA VAL A 176 -2.07 3.87 0.64
C VAL A 176 -1.13 5.07 0.60
N ILE A 177 -0.55 5.40 -0.55
CA ILE A 177 0.32 6.58 -0.71
C ILE A 177 -0.45 7.85 -0.39
N PHE A 178 -1.68 7.99 -0.86
CA PHE A 178 -2.53 9.12 -0.47
C PHE A 178 -2.82 9.12 1.03
N GLY A 179 -3.17 7.97 1.60
CA GLY A 179 -3.34 7.82 3.05
C GLY A 179 -2.10 8.27 3.83
N ALA A 180 -0.92 7.88 3.36
CA ALA A 180 0.37 8.29 3.92
C ALA A 180 0.58 9.80 3.85
N ILE A 181 0.33 10.41 2.68
CA ILE A 181 0.45 11.86 2.51
C ILE A 181 -0.46 12.58 3.49
N TYR A 182 -1.76 12.21 3.60
CA TYR A 182 -2.67 12.83 4.55
C TYR A 182 -2.22 12.62 6.01
N HIS A 183 -1.63 11.46 6.33
CA HIS A 183 -1.18 11.13 7.67
C HIS A 183 0.04 11.97 8.09
N TRP A 184 1.09 11.99 7.27
CA TRP A 184 2.34 12.67 7.58
C TRP A 184 2.37 14.15 7.18
N TYR A 185 1.37 14.64 6.45
CA TYR A 185 1.31 16.04 6.05
C TYR A 185 1.42 17.03 7.22
N PRO A 186 0.72 16.84 8.36
CA PRO A 186 0.88 17.69 9.53
C PRO A 186 2.32 17.73 10.06
N LEU A 187 3.00 16.57 10.03
CA LEU A 187 4.38 16.47 10.49
C LEU A 187 5.33 17.28 9.60
N ILE A 188 5.10 17.27 8.29
CA ILE A 188 5.97 17.93 7.29
C ILE A 188 5.71 19.44 7.25
N THR A 189 4.44 19.86 7.32
CA THR A 189 4.05 21.27 7.07
C THR A 189 3.61 22.02 8.31
N GLY A 190 3.37 21.34 9.42
CA GLY A 190 2.75 21.91 10.61
C GLY A 190 1.27 22.29 10.43
N ARG A 191 0.63 21.83 9.36
CA ARG A 191 -0.76 22.16 9.01
C ARG A 191 -1.56 20.93 8.60
N MET A 192 -2.88 21.00 8.79
CA MET A 192 -3.82 19.96 8.35
C MET A 192 -4.29 20.25 6.92
N MET A 193 -4.41 19.20 6.12
CA MET A 193 -5.10 19.28 4.82
C MET A 193 -6.61 19.45 5.02
N ASN A 194 -7.29 20.05 4.04
CA ASN A 194 -8.73 20.20 4.07
C ASN A 194 -9.42 18.83 3.97
N GLU A 195 -10.18 18.48 5.00
CA GLU A 195 -10.81 17.17 5.13
C GLU A 195 -11.94 16.95 4.11
N THR A 196 -12.72 17.99 3.79
CA THR A 196 -13.81 17.89 2.82
C THR A 196 -13.28 17.61 1.42
N LEU A 197 -12.26 18.36 0.98
CA LEU A 197 -11.61 18.11 -0.30
C LEU A 197 -10.96 16.72 -0.34
N GLY A 198 -10.38 16.30 0.79
CA GLY A 198 -9.82 14.96 0.92
C GLY A 198 -10.85 13.85 0.79
N LYS A 199 -12.04 14.00 1.38
CA LYS A 199 -13.14 13.04 1.25
C LYS A 199 -13.68 13.00 -0.18
N ILE A 200 -13.84 14.15 -0.84
CA ILE A 200 -14.22 14.22 -2.26
C ILE A 200 -13.22 13.47 -3.12
N HIS A 201 -11.92 13.75 -2.93
CA HIS A 201 -10.84 13.05 -3.64
C HIS A 201 -10.90 11.53 -3.40
N PHE A 202 -11.04 11.09 -2.14
CA PHE A 202 -11.12 9.68 -1.80
C PHE A 202 -12.27 8.97 -2.50
N TRP A 203 -13.50 9.48 -2.35
CA TRP A 203 -14.68 8.80 -2.88
C TRP A 203 -14.70 8.74 -4.39
N ILE A 204 -14.32 9.83 -5.08
CA ILE A 204 -14.24 9.82 -6.54
C ILE A 204 -13.15 8.86 -7.02
N THR A 205 -11.98 8.85 -6.39
CA THR A 205 -10.88 7.95 -6.75
C THR A 205 -11.25 6.49 -6.48
N PHE A 206 -11.82 6.19 -5.31
CA PHE A 206 -12.17 4.82 -4.93
C PHE A 206 -13.29 4.24 -5.80
N ILE A 207 -14.44 4.93 -5.87
CA ILE A 207 -15.59 4.47 -6.67
C ILE A 207 -15.25 4.48 -8.16
N GLY A 208 -14.58 5.53 -8.63
CA GLY A 208 -14.18 5.65 -10.02
C GLY A 208 -13.20 4.56 -10.45
N SER A 209 -12.29 4.13 -9.57
CA SER A 209 -11.42 2.98 -9.86
C SER A 209 -12.21 1.69 -10.10
N TYR A 210 -13.24 1.46 -9.31
CA TYR A 210 -14.15 0.32 -9.54
C TYR A 210 -14.95 0.48 -10.83
N ALA A 211 -15.42 1.68 -11.15
CA ALA A 211 -16.10 1.95 -12.42
C ALA A 211 -15.18 1.75 -13.64
N ILE A 212 -13.87 1.84 -13.48
CA ILE A 212 -12.88 1.58 -14.53
C ILE A 212 -12.59 0.08 -14.63
N TYR A 213 -12.15 -0.54 -13.53
CA TYR A 213 -11.53 -1.87 -13.59
C TYR A 213 -12.53 -3.03 -13.50
N PHE A 214 -13.70 -2.86 -12.88
CA PHE A 214 -14.73 -3.90 -12.89
C PHE A 214 -15.25 -4.22 -14.30
N PRO A 215 -15.65 -3.22 -15.11
CA PRO A 215 -16.02 -3.48 -16.51
C PRO A 215 -14.90 -4.08 -17.35
N MET A 216 -13.63 -3.73 -17.06
CA MET A 216 -12.49 -4.34 -17.74
C MET A 216 -12.36 -5.84 -17.48
N HIS A 217 -12.71 -6.35 -16.28
CA HIS A 217 -12.76 -7.79 -16.05
C HIS A 217 -13.80 -8.47 -16.96
N TYR A 218 -14.97 -7.86 -17.10
CA TYR A 218 -16.00 -8.37 -18.02
C TYR A 218 -15.51 -8.37 -19.46
N GLN A 219 -14.90 -7.26 -19.91
CA GLN A 219 -14.31 -7.20 -21.27
C GLN A 219 -13.28 -8.30 -21.49
N GLY A 220 -12.46 -8.60 -20.48
CA GLY A 220 -11.51 -9.70 -20.55
C GLY A 220 -12.17 -11.06 -20.66
N PHE A 221 -13.26 -11.31 -19.94
CA PHE A 221 -14.03 -12.57 -20.05
C PHE A 221 -14.66 -12.78 -21.42
N VAL A 222 -15.08 -11.71 -22.10
CA VAL A 222 -15.60 -11.81 -23.48
C VAL A 222 -14.50 -11.76 -24.53
N GLY A 223 -13.23 -11.83 -24.12
CA GLY A 223 -12.08 -12.01 -25.02
C GLY A 223 -11.52 -10.72 -25.62
N VAL A 224 -11.83 -9.54 -25.09
CA VAL A 224 -11.22 -8.29 -25.57
C VAL A 224 -9.72 -8.30 -25.29
N PRO A 225 -8.86 -8.27 -26.34
CA PRO A 225 -7.42 -8.34 -26.18
C PRO A 225 -6.86 -7.00 -25.66
N ARG A 226 -5.78 -7.07 -24.89
CA ARG A 226 -5.00 -5.88 -24.50
C ARG A 226 -3.96 -5.54 -25.59
N ARG A 227 -3.51 -4.27 -25.63
CA ARG A 227 -2.41 -3.79 -26.48
C ARG A 227 -2.73 -3.74 -27.97
N TYR A 228 -3.99 -3.75 -28.35
CA TYR A 228 -4.41 -3.56 -29.74
C TYR A 228 -4.84 -2.11 -29.97
N PHE A 229 -4.43 -1.58 -31.10
CA PHE A 229 -4.79 -0.22 -31.50
C PHE A 229 -6.27 -0.13 -31.89
N GLU A 230 -6.75 -1.13 -32.66
CA GLU A 230 -8.09 -1.17 -33.20
C GLU A 230 -8.78 -2.48 -32.80
N ILE A 231 -9.93 -2.36 -32.16
CA ILE A 231 -10.76 -3.50 -31.75
C ILE A 231 -12.20 -3.39 -32.26
N TYR A 232 -12.56 -2.23 -32.88
CA TYR A 232 -13.94 -1.92 -33.25
C TYR A 232 -14.40 -2.69 -34.49
N ASP A 233 -13.49 -3.07 -35.35
CA ASP A 233 -13.78 -3.85 -36.57
C ASP A 233 -13.70 -5.36 -36.34
N SER A 234 -13.51 -5.80 -35.12
CA SER A 234 -13.44 -7.22 -34.78
C SER A 234 -14.84 -7.87 -34.87
N PRO A 235 -15.03 -8.90 -35.67
CA PRO A 235 -16.33 -9.59 -35.79
C PRO A 235 -16.65 -10.41 -34.51
N TYR A 236 -15.70 -10.57 -33.61
CA TYR A 236 -15.83 -11.35 -32.36
C TYR A 236 -16.19 -10.51 -31.14
N ILE A 237 -16.19 -9.18 -31.25
CA ILE A 237 -16.43 -8.29 -30.13
C ILE A 237 -17.78 -7.59 -30.32
N ASP A 238 -18.69 -7.85 -29.38
CA ASP A 238 -20.03 -7.27 -29.43
C ASP A 238 -20.01 -5.75 -29.19
N THR A 239 -20.94 -5.06 -29.84
CA THR A 239 -21.12 -3.59 -29.74
C THR A 239 -21.34 -3.12 -28.28
N SER A 240 -22.00 -3.93 -27.45
CA SER A 240 -22.18 -3.61 -26.02
C SER A 240 -20.84 -3.48 -25.28
N THR A 241 -19.85 -4.31 -25.64
CA THR A 241 -18.50 -4.25 -25.10
C THR A 241 -17.79 -2.95 -25.49
N LEU A 242 -18.05 -2.45 -26.70
CA LEU A 242 -17.51 -1.18 -27.18
C LEU A 242 -18.09 0.02 -26.42
N LEU A 243 -19.38 -0.05 -26.04
CA LEU A 243 -20.02 0.98 -25.20
C LEU A 243 -19.37 1.07 -23.83
N LEU A 244 -18.92 -0.06 -23.27
CA LEU A 244 -18.17 -0.07 -22.01
C LEU A 244 -16.86 0.72 -22.10
N ASN A 245 -16.17 0.72 -23.24
CA ASN A 245 -14.96 1.54 -23.42
C ASN A 245 -15.24 3.04 -23.28
N LYS A 246 -16.36 3.52 -23.80
CA LYS A 246 -16.79 4.92 -23.63
C LYS A 246 -17.06 5.23 -22.15
N PHE A 247 -17.77 4.34 -21.47
CA PHE A 247 -18.04 4.48 -20.03
C PHE A 247 -16.72 4.50 -19.22
N ILE A 248 -15.82 3.56 -19.48
CA ILE A 248 -14.51 3.49 -18.82
C ILE A 248 -13.71 4.77 -19.06
N THR A 249 -13.70 5.29 -20.30
CA THR A 249 -12.99 6.53 -20.64
C THR A 249 -13.53 7.72 -19.84
N ILE A 250 -14.84 7.86 -19.75
CA ILE A 250 -15.46 8.91 -18.93
C ILE A 250 -15.07 8.77 -17.46
N ALA A 251 -15.12 7.55 -16.92
CA ALA A 251 -14.71 7.27 -15.55
C ALA A 251 -13.23 7.63 -15.31
N VAL A 252 -12.33 7.33 -16.25
CA VAL A 252 -10.89 7.70 -16.17
C VAL A 252 -10.72 9.22 -16.12
N LEU A 253 -11.46 9.97 -16.97
CA LEU A 253 -11.39 11.43 -16.97
C LEU A 253 -11.89 12.02 -15.63
N ILE A 254 -12.95 11.47 -15.04
CA ILE A 254 -13.46 11.89 -13.74
C ILE A 254 -12.44 11.60 -12.62
N VAL A 255 -11.85 10.40 -12.61
CA VAL A 255 -10.80 10.04 -11.66
C VAL A 255 -9.57 10.92 -11.83
N GLY A 256 -9.18 11.21 -13.08
CA GLY A 256 -8.10 12.15 -13.39
C GLY A 256 -8.36 13.55 -12.83
N ALA A 257 -9.57 14.06 -13.00
CA ALA A 257 -9.98 15.35 -12.44
C ALA A 257 -9.93 15.38 -10.90
N ALA A 258 -10.25 14.26 -10.24
CA ALA A 258 -10.13 14.15 -8.78
C ALA A 258 -8.69 14.33 -8.29
N GLN A 259 -7.68 13.96 -9.09
CA GLN A 259 -6.28 14.17 -8.74
C GLN A 259 -5.91 15.67 -8.74
N LEU A 260 -6.57 16.49 -9.55
CA LEU A 260 -6.40 17.95 -9.51
C LEU A 260 -6.97 18.52 -8.21
N VAL A 261 -8.07 17.96 -7.70
CA VAL A 261 -8.62 18.34 -6.37
C VAL A 261 -7.62 18.01 -5.27
N PHE A 262 -6.95 16.86 -5.35
CA PHE A 262 -5.88 16.50 -4.42
C PHE A 262 -4.71 17.49 -4.48
N LEU A 263 -4.20 17.80 -5.68
CA LEU A 263 -3.10 18.75 -5.85
C LEU A 263 -3.46 20.14 -5.33
N TYR A 264 -4.67 20.60 -5.62
CA TYR A 264 -5.17 21.86 -5.08
C TYR A 264 -5.18 21.84 -3.55
N ASN A 265 -5.73 20.78 -2.94
CA ASN A 265 -5.74 20.61 -1.50
C ASN A 265 -4.31 20.59 -0.91
N LEU A 266 -3.40 19.82 -1.51
CA LEU A 266 -2.00 19.71 -1.08
C LEU A 266 -1.31 21.09 -1.05
N ILE A 267 -1.42 21.86 -2.13
CA ILE A 267 -0.73 23.15 -2.28
C ILE A 267 -1.38 24.24 -1.40
N THR A 268 -2.69 24.33 -1.40
CA THR A 268 -3.40 25.37 -0.64
C THR A 268 -3.30 25.15 0.85
N SER A 269 -3.37 23.91 1.30
CA SER A 269 -3.26 23.59 2.73
C SER A 269 -1.88 23.87 3.31
N ALA A 270 -0.81 23.85 2.50
CA ALA A 270 0.53 24.22 2.96
C ALA A 270 0.61 25.69 3.40
N ARG A 271 -0.24 26.55 2.83
CA ARG A 271 -0.25 28.00 3.16
C ARG A 271 -1.46 28.38 4.01
N LEU A 272 -2.63 27.88 3.68
CA LEU A 272 -3.93 28.31 4.23
C LEU A 272 -4.55 27.26 5.17
N GLY A 273 -3.99 26.06 5.27
CA GLY A 273 -4.50 24.99 6.12
C GLY A 273 -4.51 25.38 7.60
N LYS A 274 -5.42 24.80 8.36
CA LYS A 274 -5.48 24.96 9.83
C LYS A 274 -4.15 24.49 10.42
N LYS A 275 -3.58 25.26 11.34
CA LYS A 275 -2.40 24.82 12.11
C LYS A 275 -2.72 23.49 12.81
N SER A 276 -1.82 22.55 12.69
CA SER A 276 -1.96 21.25 13.33
C SER A 276 -1.59 21.32 14.81
N GLU A 277 -2.24 20.49 15.61
CA GLU A 277 -1.71 20.09 16.89
C GLU A 277 -0.43 19.28 16.69
N LYS A 278 0.39 19.20 17.74
CA LYS A 278 1.68 18.48 17.68
C LYS A 278 1.52 17.00 17.29
N ASN A 279 0.45 16.36 17.75
CA ASN A 279 0.13 14.96 17.45
C ASN A 279 -1.37 14.81 17.17
N PRO A 280 -1.85 15.21 15.99
CA PRO A 280 -3.29 15.26 15.70
C PRO A 280 -3.92 13.87 15.67
N TRP A 281 -3.12 12.84 15.45
CA TRP A 281 -3.57 11.45 15.39
C TRP A 281 -3.48 10.72 16.72
N LYS A 282 -2.88 11.33 17.74
CA LYS A 282 -2.54 10.67 19.02
C LYS A 282 -1.78 9.35 18.76
N ALA A 283 -0.79 9.39 17.88
CA ALA A 283 0.05 8.25 17.58
C ALA A 283 1.11 8.07 18.67
N ASN A 284 1.44 6.81 18.98
CA ASN A 284 2.40 6.49 20.04
C ASN A 284 3.85 6.64 19.63
N SER A 285 4.14 6.56 18.33
CA SER A 285 5.49 6.52 17.77
C SER A 285 6.28 7.80 18.03
N LEU A 286 7.60 7.66 18.13
CA LEU A 286 8.52 8.76 18.46
C LEU A 286 8.47 9.92 17.47
N GLU A 287 8.19 9.68 16.21
CA GLU A 287 8.10 10.73 15.20
C GLU A 287 7.07 11.81 15.54
N TRP A 288 5.99 11.43 16.26
CA TRP A 288 4.95 12.34 16.74
C TRP A 288 5.23 12.94 18.12
N GLN A 289 6.36 12.58 18.74
CA GLN A 289 6.76 13.07 20.07
C GLN A 289 7.89 14.11 20.00
N THR A 290 8.32 14.50 18.80
CA THR A 290 9.40 15.46 18.61
C THR A 290 9.12 16.79 19.30
N PRO A 291 10.14 17.48 19.86
CA PRO A 291 9.94 18.76 20.57
C PRO A 291 9.31 19.85 19.71
N GLN A 292 9.67 19.91 18.43
CA GLN A 292 9.18 20.90 17.48
C GLN A 292 8.33 20.26 16.38
N MET A 293 7.44 21.06 15.79
CA MET A 293 6.60 20.66 14.68
C MET A 293 6.51 21.82 13.67
N PRO A 294 6.91 21.65 12.41
CA PRO A 294 7.53 20.44 11.82
C PRO A 294 8.88 20.10 12.45
N PRO A 295 9.28 18.81 12.48
CA PRO A 295 10.55 18.41 13.06
C PRO A 295 11.72 18.92 12.20
N GLU A 296 12.76 19.42 12.88
CA GLU A 296 14.00 19.84 12.26
C GLU A 296 15.06 18.73 12.36
N HIS A 297 16.11 18.79 11.54
CA HIS A 297 17.22 17.86 11.65
C HIS A 297 17.88 17.98 13.02
N GLY A 298 18.06 16.85 13.72
CA GLY A 298 18.57 16.84 15.08
C GLY A 298 17.58 17.31 16.14
N ASN A 299 16.30 17.20 15.89
CA ASN A 299 15.17 17.66 16.71
C ASN A 299 15.11 17.12 18.14
N TRP A 300 15.84 16.06 18.48
CA TRP A 300 16.00 15.54 19.84
C TRP A 300 17.16 16.17 20.62
N GLY A 301 17.95 17.02 19.97
CA GLY A 301 19.11 17.64 20.59
C GLY A 301 20.23 16.64 20.90
N LYS A 302 20.89 16.82 22.05
CA LYS A 302 22.02 15.96 22.46
C LYS A 302 21.59 14.66 23.13
N GLU A 303 20.39 14.63 23.70
CA GLU A 303 19.86 13.47 24.42
C GLU A 303 18.73 12.81 23.61
N LEU A 304 18.91 11.54 23.31
CA LEU A 304 17.87 10.75 22.66
C LEU A 304 16.81 10.34 23.68
N PRO A 305 15.52 10.31 23.28
CA PRO A 305 14.45 9.89 24.18
C PRO A 305 14.60 8.42 24.59
N LYS A 306 14.32 8.12 25.85
CA LYS A 306 14.22 6.74 26.30
C LYS A 306 12.92 6.13 25.77
N VAL A 307 13.02 4.91 25.23
CA VAL A 307 11.87 4.16 24.69
C VAL A 307 11.49 3.09 25.71
N TYR A 308 10.25 3.12 26.16
CA TYR A 308 9.73 2.22 27.20
C TYR A 308 8.77 1.17 26.63
N ARG A 309 8.24 1.39 25.40
CA ARG A 309 7.23 0.54 24.80
C ARG A 309 7.29 0.51 23.28
N TRP A 310 6.55 -0.40 22.71
CA TRP A 310 6.40 -0.53 21.29
C TRP A 310 5.46 0.56 20.69
N PRO A 311 5.68 1.01 19.44
CA PRO A 311 4.87 2.09 18.84
C PRO A 311 3.40 1.74 18.65
N TYR A 312 3.05 0.47 18.69
CA TYR A 312 1.68 -0.01 18.46
C TYR A 312 0.99 -0.49 19.75
N ASP A 313 1.51 -0.14 20.92
CA ASP A 313 0.91 -0.48 22.21
C ASP A 313 -0.22 0.48 22.55
N PHE A 314 -1.34 0.34 21.86
CA PHE A 314 -2.59 1.03 22.16
C PHE A 314 -3.41 0.26 23.20
N SER A 315 -4.26 0.97 23.94
CA SER A 315 -5.20 0.37 24.90
C SER A 315 -4.55 -0.52 25.96
N VAL A 316 -3.46 -0.03 26.55
CA VAL A 316 -2.75 -0.74 27.63
C VAL A 316 -3.68 -0.88 28.85
N PRO A 317 -3.84 -2.10 29.41
CA PRO A 317 -4.68 -2.31 30.58
C PRO A 317 -4.29 -1.41 31.77
N GLY A 318 -5.29 -0.76 32.37
CA GLY A 318 -5.08 0.16 33.48
C GLY A 318 -4.69 1.59 33.09
N ALA A 319 -4.44 1.88 31.83
CA ALA A 319 -4.22 3.24 31.36
C ALA A 319 -5.54 4.01 31.26
N LYS A 320 -5.49 5.33 31.55
CA LYS A 320 -6.66 6.21 31.44
C LYS A 320 -7.07 6.48 29.99
N GLU A 321 -6.08 6.50 29.10
CA GLU A 321 -6.25 6.77 27.66
C GLU A 321 -5.79 5.57 26.83
N ASP A 322 -6.32 5.42 25.62
CA ASP A 322 -5.93 4.39 24.67
C ASP A 322 -4.60 4.71 23.94
N TYR A 323 -4.07 5.90 24.16
CA TYR A 323 -2.87 6.46 23.56
C TYR A 323 -1.79 6.67 24.64
N ILE A 324 -0.61 6.13 24.40
CA ILE A 324 0.52 6.24 25.31
C ILE A 324 1.82 6.39 24.51
N PRO A 325 2.48 7.56 24.56
CA PRO A 325 3.74 7.79 23.85
C PRO A 325 4.82 6.76 24.21
N GLN A 326 5.63 6.38 23.23
CA GLN A 326 6.74 5.43 23.42
C GLN A 326 7.74 5.88 24.48
N ASN A 327 7.91 7.18 24.66
CA ASN A 327 8.86 7.80 25.59
C ASN A 327 8.27 8.09 26.98
N GLN A 328 7.00 7.74 27.23
CA GLN A 328 6.38 7.93 28.55
C GLN A 328 6.71 6.77 29.47
N PRO A 329 7.28 7.03 30.66
CA PRO A 329 7.62 5.99 31.65
C PRO A 329 6.38 5.21 32.13
N PRO A 330 6.48 3.90 32.42
CA PRO A 330 5.38 3.12 32.99
C PRO A 330 4.80 3.66 34.29
N SER A 331 5.63 4.27 35.14
CA SER A 331 5.22 4.87 36.40
C SER A 331 4.24 6.04 36.29
N GLU A 332 4.20 6.71 35.15
CA GLU A 332 3.28 7.82 34.90
C GLU A 332 1.92 7.36 34.32
N ILE A 333 1.84 6.11 33.87
CA ILE A 333 0.66 5.58 33.18
C ILE A 333 -0.31 4.93 34.17
N ILE A 334 0.22 4.09 35.01
CA ILE A 334 -0.52 3.40 36.06
C ILE A 334 -0.18 4.13 37.35
N GLY A 335 -1.05 5.03 37.82
CA GLY A 335 -0.80 5.75 39.05
C GLY A 335 -0.34 4.81 40.16
N ALA A 336 0.93 4.88 40.51
CA ALA A 336 1.62 4.37 41.70
C ALA A 336 1.19 3.01 42.30
N LYS A 337 0.79 2.02 41.49
CA LYS A 337 0.66 0.63 41.93
C LYS A 337 1.16 -0.32 40.87
N VAL A 338 2.47 -0.34 40.65
CA VAL A 338 3.18 -1.53 40.18
C VAL A 338 3.98 -2.03 41.37
N GLU A 339 3.32 -2.77 42.27
CA GLU A 339 4.02 -3.72 43.11
C GLU A 339 4.68 -4.76 42.21
N LYS A 340 5.96 -4.92 42.43
CA LYS A 340 6.83 -5.91 41.82
C LYS A 340 6.19 -7.29 41.95
N THR A 341 5.89 -7.94 40.83
CA THR A 341 5.86 -9.39 40.75
C THR A 341 6.87 -9.86 39.74
#